data_d954fb3ab817681252c11140c46376b7
#
_entry.id   d954fb3ab817681252c11140c46376b7
#
_cell.length_a   1.000
_cell.length_b   1.000
_cell.length_c   1.000
_cell.angle_alpha   90.00
_cell.angle_beta   90.00
_cell.angle_gamma   90.00
#
_symmetry.space_group_name_H-M   'P 1'
#
loop_
_entity.id
_entity.type
_entity.pdbx_description
1 polymer ?
#
loop_
_entity_poly.entity_id
_entity_poly.type
_entity_poly.pdbx_seq_one_letter_code
_entity_poly.pdbx_strand_id
1 'polypeptide(L)'
;MTDIQPIQFDGEDKSNSVRAKILQQEPFAIRTFTPSQCVISHSAGSYHYTPEGRKLADFTSGVLVANLGHNPVAWWNRVVGYLGLEAIKEGGEYANSVPLTAYNAITEIESQSNERLLANLQAAPGGNRINQIMWSASGSEAVQKALWAAIKYQPGKDMI
;
A
#
# COMPACT_ATOMS: atom_id res chain seq x y z
N MET A 1 2.13 -36.41 3.61
CA MET A 1 2.28 -34.95 3.75
C MET A 1 3.45 -34.71 4.66
N THR A 2 4.50 -34.06 4.22
CA THR A 2 5.62 -33.67 5.07
C THR A 2 5.11 -32.72 6.13
N ASP A 3 5.28 -33.07 7.39
CA ASP A 3 4.90 -32.26 8.54
C ASP A 3 5.85 -31.04 8.57
N ILE A 4 5.41 -29.91 8.03
CA ILE A 4 6.22 -28.69 7.94
C ILE A 4 6.11 -27.99 9.28
N GLN A 5 7.21 -27.95 9.99
CA GLN A 5 7.30 -27.23 11.26
C GLN A 5 7.51 -25.74 11.04
N PRO A 6 6.93 -24.86 11.88
CA PRO A 6 7.19 -23.42 11.82
C PRO A 6 8.66 -23.14 12.16
N ILE A 7 9.24 -22.15 11.47
CA ILE A 7 10.57 -21.65 11.79
C ILE A 7 10.51 -20.98 13.17
N GLN A 8 11.46 -21.32 14.04
CA GLN A 8 11.58 -20.76 15.38
C GLN A 8 12.98 -20.18 15.59
N PHE A 9 13.03 -19.07 16.31
CA PHE A 9 14.28 -18.42 16.71
C PHE A 9 14.28 -18.23 18.24
N ASP A 10 15.43 -18.45 18.85
CA ASP A 10 15.60 -18.27 20.30
C ASP A 10 15.37 -16.82 20.72
N GLY A 11 14.64 -16.60 21.80
CA GLY A 11 14.29 -15.29 22.31
C GLY A 11 13.23 -14.53 21.51
N GLU A 12 12.55 -15.18 20.55
CA GLU A 12 11.48 -14.58 19.73
C GLU A 12 10.12 -15.26 19.96
N ASP A 13 9.71 -15.50 21.21
CA ASP A 13 8.53 -16.28 21.54
C ASP A 13 7.23 -15.73 20.94
N LYS A 14 7.05 -14.41 20.94
CA LYS A 14 5.88 -13.76 20.33
C LYS A 14 5.89 -13.89 18.81
N SER A 15 7.03 -13.63 18.19
CA SER A 15 7.23 -13.79 16.75
C SER A 15 7.08 -15.25 16.33
N ASN A 16 7.58 -16.20 17.10
CA ASN A 16 7.41 -17.64 16.86
C ASN A 16 5.92 -18.03 16.89
N SER A 17 5.16 -17.48 17.83
CA SER A 17 3.69 -17.67 17.89
C SER A 17 2.99 -17.15 16.63
N VAL A 18 3.40 -16.00 16.10
CA VAL A 18 2.85 -15.44 14.85
C VAL A 18 3.19 -16.35 13.67
N ARG A 19 4.45 -16.79 13.53
CA ARG A 19 4.88 -17.70 12.46
C ARG A 19 4.09 -19.01 12.47
N ALA A 20 3.87 -19.58 13.67
CA ALA A 20 3.07 -20.79 13.82
C ALA A 20 1.61 -20.60 13.38
N LYS A 21 1.01 -19.46 13.72
CA LYS A 21 -0.37 -19.12 13.30
C LYS A 21 -0.46 -18.96 11.79
N ILE A 22 0.45 -18.22 11.17
CA ILE A 22 0.50 -18.03 9.71
C ILE A 22 0.62 -19.39 9.01
N LEU A 23 1.48 -20.28 9.52
CA LEU A 23 1.64 -21.63 8.97
C LEU A 23 0.32 -22.42 8.97
N GLN A 24 -0.53 -22.23 9.99
CA GLN A 24 -1.82 -22.92 10.11
C GLN A 24 -2.95 -22.25 9.30
N GLN A 25 -2.89 -20.94 9.15
CA GLN A 25 -3.98 -20.13 8.57
C GLN A 25 -3.88 -19.95 7.05
N GLU A 26 -2.68 -20.00 6.50
CA GLU A 26 -2.46 -19.82 5.07
C GLU A 26 -2.39 -21.16 4.32
N PRO A 27 -3.00 -21.25 3.11
CA PRO A 27 -2.88 -22.43 2.26
C PRO A 27 -1.42 -22.75 1.92
N PHE A 28 -1.04 -24.02 1.97
CA PHE A 28 0.33 -24.45 1.73
C PHE A 28 0.90 -23.96 0.38
N ALA A 29 0.07 -23.99 -0.67
CA ALA A 29 0.51 -23.67 -2.03
C ALA A 29 0.76 -22.17 -2.28
N ILE A 30 0.19 -21.28 -1.46
CA ILE A 30 0.21 -19.82 -1.67
C ILE A 30 0.53 -19.04 -0.40
N ARG A 31 1.21 -19.70 0.58
CA ARG A 31 1.54 -19.06 1.84
C ARG A 31 2.52 -17.90 1.66
N THR A 32 2.40 -16.91 2.52
CA THR A 32 3.36 -15.83 2.63
C THR A 32 4.74 -16.37 2.99
N PHE A 33 5.68 -16.16 2.09
CA PHE A 33 7.07 -16.55 2.30
C PHE A 33 7.96 -15.31 2.29
N THR A 34 8.72 -15.14 3.35
CA THR A 34 9.78 -14.12 3.43
C THR A 34 11.09 -14.78 3.83
N PRO A 35 12.21 -14.47 3.14
CA PRO A 35 13.51 -15.07 3.46
C PRO A 35 13.94 -14.82 4.91
N SER A 36 13.64 -13.65 5.46
CA SER A 36 14.01 -13.27 6.82
C SER A 36 13.12 -13.88 7.90
N GLN A 37 11.89 -14.30 7.56
CA GLN A 37 10.86 -14.70 8.51
C GLN A 37 10.63 -13.67 9.64
N CYS A 38 10.98 -12.40 9.37
CA CYS A 38 10.86 -11.31 10.32
C CYS A 38 9.38 -10.99 10.58
N VAL A 39 9.01 -10.87 11.85
CA VAL A 39 7.68 -10.41 12.26
C VAL A 39 7.78 -8.95 12.65
N ILE A 40 7.00 -8.10 11.99
CA ILE A 40 6.93 -6.66 12.26
C ILE A 40 5.64 -6.37 13.04
N SER A 41 5.78 -5.74 14.21
CA SER A 41 4.67 -5.30 15.04
C SER A 41 4.19 -3.90 14.65
N HIS A 42 5.13 -2.98 14.49
CA HIS A 42 4.87 -1.59 14.08
C HIS A 42 6.11 -0.97 13.46
N SER A 43 5.94 0.22 12.87
CA SER A 43 7.04 0.93 12.19
C SER A 43 6.92 2.43 12.41
N ALA A 44 8.06 3.11 12.54
CA ALA A 44 8.12 4.56 12.66
C ALA A 44 9.43 5.11 12.05
N GLY A 45 9.32 6.12 11.22
CA GLY A 45 10.46 6.71 10.51
C GLY A 45 11.17 5.65 9.66
N SER A 46 12.47 5.46 9.86
CA SER A 46 13.29 4.47 9.14
C SER A 46 13.45 3.14 9.89
N TYR A 47 12.51 2.79 10.76
CA TYR A 47 12.65 1.62 11.62
C TYR A 47 11.38 0.80 11.69
N HIS A 48 11.58 -0.52 11.76
CA HIS A 48 10.59 -1.52 12.14
C HIS A 48 10.84 -1.99 13.57
N TYR A 49 9.81 -2.47 14.22
CA TYR A 49 9.88 -3.03 15.57
C TYR A 49 9.22 -4.41 15.59
N THR A 50 9.89 -5.38 16.18
CA THR A 50 9.35 -6.74 16.35
C THR A 50 8.39 -6.79 17.55
N PRO A 51 7.59 -7.86 17.69
CA PRO A 51 6.77 -8.09 18.90
C PRO A 51 7.57 -8.14 20.21
N GLU A 52 8.86 -8.48 20.15
CA GLU A 52 9.79 -8.48 21.27
C GLU A 52 10.37 -7.09 21.58
N GLY A 53 10.08 -6.07 20.73
CA GLY A 53 10.58 -4.71 20.87
C GLY A 53 11.96 -4.48 20.26
N ARG A 54 12.50 -5.44 19.50
CA ARG A 54 13.75 -5.21 18.75
C ARG A 54 13.53 -4.15 17.68
N LYS A 55 14.45 -3.20 17.62
CA LYS A 55 14.47 -2.13 16.60
C LYS A 55 15.32 -2.56 15.41
N LEU A 56 14.75 -2.57 14.22
CA LEU A 56 15.38 -2.96 12.97
C LEU A 56 15.41 -1.75 12.03
N ALA A 57 16.57 -1.44 11.44
CA ALA A 57 16.65 -0.41 10.41
C ALA A 57 16.04 -0.92 9.09
N ASP A 58 15.17 -0.13 8.50
CA ASP A 58 14.58 -0.42 7.19
C ASP A 58 15.43 0.18 6.07
N PHE A 59 16.17 -0.66 5.38
CA PHE A 59 16.94 -0.29 4.18
C PHE A 59 16.18 -0.53 2.88
N THR A 60 14.95 -1.03 2.96
CA THR A 60 14.12 -1.35 1.79
C THR A 60 13.07 -0.30 1.51
N SER A 61 12.72 0.52 2.51
CA SER A 61 11.61 1.49 2.44
C SER A 61 10.32 0.90 1.89
N GLY A 62 10.02 -0.35 2.28
CA GLY A 62 8.86 -1.07 1.76
C GLY A 62 8.88 -1.21 0.23
N VAL A 63 10.03 -1.60 -0.34
CA VAL A 63 10.30 -1.64 -1.79
C VAL A 63 10.19 -0.22 -2.40
N LEU A 64 10.91 0.74 -1.80
CA LEU A 64 11.02 2.15 -2.23
C LEU A 64 9.70 2.96 -2.13
N VAL A 65 8.72 2.50 -1.38
CA VAL A 65 7.42 3.18 -1.23
C VAL A 65 7.40 4.15 -0.05
N ALA A 66 8.08 3.81 1.06
CA ALA A 66 8.09 4.61 2.29
C ALA A 66 9.17 5.72 2.29
N ASN A 67 9.27 6.49 1.21
CA ASN A 67 10.28 7.55 1.03
C ASN A 67 10.15 8.72 2.02
N LEU A 68 8.99 8.88 2.66
CA LEU A 68 8.77 9.85 3.75
C LEU A 68 9.02 9.25 5.14
N GLY A 69 9.48 7.99 5.19
CA GLY A 69 9.50 7.18 6.40
C GLY A 69 8.14 6.56 6.73
N HIS A 70 8.14 5.60 7.63
CA HIS A 70 6.91 4.94 8.09
C HIS A 70 6.11 5.86 9.02
N ASN A 71 4.82 6.01 8.75
CA ASN A 71 3.84 6.71 9.57
C ASN A 71 4.20 8.17 9.92
N PRO A 72 4.56 9.04 8.95
CA PRO A 72 4.85 10.43 9.23
C PRO A 72 3.58 11.15 9.71
N VAL A 73 3.61 11.70 10.93
CA VAL A 73 2.45 12.33 11.59
C VAL A 73 1.89 13.49 10.77
N ALA A 74 2.76 14.31 10.18
CA ALA A 74 2.32 15.44 9.36
C ALA A 74 1.51 15.00 8.14
N TRP A 75 1.88 13.87 7.52
CA TRP A 75 1.15 13.28 6.40
C TRP A 75 -0.22 12.75 6.85
N TRP A 76 -0.26 11.98 7.95
CA TRP A 76 -1.52 11.47 8.50
C TRP A 76 -2.49 12.59 8.89
N ASN A 77 -2.01 13.66 9.54
CA ASN A 77 -2.86 14.80 9.88
C ASN A 77 -3.46 15.46 8.63
N ARG A 78 -2.68 15.55 7.54
CA ARG A 78 -3.21 16.05 6.25
C ARG A 78 -4.26 15.11 5.66
N VAL A 79 -4.04 13.79 5.71
CA VAL A 79 -5.01 12.79 5.23
C VAL A 79 -6.31 12.88 6.03
N VAL A 80 -6.23 12.90 7.35
CA VAL A 80 -7.39 13.02 8.24
C VAL A 80 -8.19 14.28 7.94
N GLY A 81 -7.53 15.43 7.84
CA GLY A 81 -8.18 16.71 7.52
C GLY A 81 -8.78 16.70 6.11
N TYR A 82 -8.05 16.20 5.10
CA TYR A 82 -8.53 16.15 3.72
C TYR A 82 -9.74 15.23 3.53
N LEU A 83 -9.79 14.13 4.26
CA LEU A 83 -10.90 13.19 4.24
C LEU A 83 -12.08 13.61 5.14
N GLY A 84 -11.95 14.69 5.90
CA GLY A 84 -12.99 15.13 6.85
C GLY A 84 -13.20 14.16 8.01
N LEU A 85 -12.20 13.32 8.34
CA LEU A 85 -12.30 12.32 9.39
C LEU A 85 -12.23 12.91 10.81
N GLU A 86 -11.94 14.19 10.95
CA GLU A 86 -11.94 14.89 12.24
C GLU A 86 -13.32 14.90 12.88
N ALA A 87 -14.39 15.00 12.08
CA ALA A 87 -15.77 14.96 12.53
C ALA A 87 -16.14 13.64 13.24
N ILE A 88 -15.42 12.55 13.03
CA ILE A 88 -15.65 11.27 13.72
C ILE A 88 -15.41 11.39 15.23
N LYS A 89 -14.59 12.35 15.67
CA LYS A 89 -14.28 12.60 17.07
C LYS A 89 -15.38 13.34 17.83
N GLU A 90 -16.29 14.02 17.11
CA GLU A 90 -17.30 14.86 17.70
C GLU A 90 -18.56 14.10 18.16
N GLY A 91 -18.60 12.81 17.90
CA GLY A 91 -19.74 11.95 18.22
C GLY A 91 -20.88 12.07 17.20
N GLY A 92 -21.75 11.08 17.21
CA GLY A 92 -22.86 10.94 16.26
C GLY A 92 -22.90 9.54 15.68
N GLU A 93 -24.04 9.16 15.10
CA GLU A 93 -24.18 7.84 14.49
C GLU A 93 -23.39 7.76 13.17
N TYR A 94 -23.33 8.86 12.41
CA TYR A 94 -22.64 8.94 11.15
C TYR A 94 -21.83 10.25 11.02
N ALA A 95 -20.61 10.14 10.51
CA ALA A 95 -19.78 11.30 10.18
C ALA A 95 -20.06 11.75 8.73
N ASN A 96 -20.12 13.06 8.52
CA ASN A 96 -20.17 13.65 7.18
C ASN A 96 -18.75 13.74 6.62
N SER A 97 -18.36 12.78 5.79
CA SER A 97 -17.01 12.64 5.25
C SER A 97 -17.06 12.17 3.80
N VAL A 98 -15.90 12.06 3.16
CA VAL A 98 -15.81 11.47 1.81
C VAL A 98 -16.33 10.03 1.81
N PRO A 99 -16.95 9.56 0.72
CA PRO A 99 -17.42 8.19 0.65
C PRO A 99 -16.26 7.20 0.72
N LEU A 100 -16.40 6.16 1.56
CA LEU A 100 -15.40 5.07 1.64
C LEU A 100 -15.33 4.26 0.36
N THR A 101 -16.42 4.20 -0.39
CA THR A 101 -16.50 3.52 -1.67
C THR A 101 -17.50 4.23 -2.57
N ALA A 102 -17.18 4.37 -3.82
CA ALA A 102 -18.06 5.00 -4.80
C ALA A 102 -18.42 4.08 -5.97
N TYR A 103 -18.04 2.84 -5.92
CA TYR A 103 -18.23 1.76 -6.90
C TYR A 103 -18.58 2.20 -8.34
N ASN A 104 -19.82 2.66 -8.58
CA ASN A 104 -20.32 3.12 -9.88
C ASN A 104 -20.51 4.64 -9.96
N ALA A 105 -19.91 5.40 -9.04
CA ALA A 105 -20.03 6.86 -9.01
C ALA A 105 -18.66 7.51 -9.21
N ILE A 106 -18.69 8.78 -9.58
CA ILE A 106 -17.51 9.65 -9.68
C ILE A 106 -17.48 10.51 -8.42
N THR A 107 -16.29 10.77 -7.88
CA THR A 107 -16.11 11.58 -6.68
C THR A 107 -15.29 12.84 -6.98
N GLU A 108 -15.58 13.92 -6.26
CA GLU A 108 -14.80 15.15 -6.37
C GLU A 108 -13.34 14.96 -5.99
N ILE A 109 -13.07 14.11 -4.99
CA ILE A 109 -11.70 13.82 -4.54
C ILE A 109 -10.86 13.16 -5.63
N GLU A 110 -11.46 12.30 -6.46
CA GLU A 110 -10.77 11.70 -7.61
C GLU A 110 -10.38 12.77 -8.63
N SER A 111 -11.31 13.67 -8.98
CA SER A 111 -11.05 14.79 -9.90
C SER A 111 -9.94 15.70 -9.36
N GLN A 112 -10.01 16.12 -8.11
CA GLN A 112 -8.99 16.96 -7.46
C GLN A 112 -7.62 16.27 -7.41
N SER A 113 -7.59 14.96 -7.18
CA SER A 113 -6.36 14.17 -7.18
C SER A 113 -5.73 14.12 -8.58
N ASN A 114 -6.56 13.93 -9.61
CA ASN A 114 -6.11 13.95 -11.01
C ASN A 114 -5.52 15.30 -11.39
N GLU A 115 -6.22 16.39 -11.11
CA GLU A 115 -5.75 17.76 -11.39
C GLU A 115 -4.40 18.02 -10.72
N ARG A 116 -4.26 17.68 -9.45
CA ARG A 116 -3.02 17.92 -8.70
C ARG A 116 -1.86 17.08 -9.21
N LEU A 117 -2.11 15.81 -9.52
CA LEU A 117 -1.08 14.93 -10.06
C LEU A 117 -0.65 15.37 -11.47
N LEU A 118 -1.60 15.72 -12.34
CA LEU A 118 -1.31 16.25 -13.66
C LEU A 118 -0.49 17.53 -13.60
N ALA A 119 -0.88 18.48 -12.74
CA ALA A 119 -0.13 19.73 -12.56
C ALA A 119 1.33 19.46 -12.13
N ASN A 120 1.55 18.54 -11.19
CA ASN A 120 2.89 18.16 -10.74
C ASN A 120 3.72 17.50 -11.87
N LEU A 121 3.12 16.59 -12.63
CA LEU A 121 3.79 15.90 -13.73
C LEU A 121 4.12 16.86 -14.87
N GLN A 122 3.18 17.74 -15.23
CA GLN A 122 3.34 18.72 -16.32
C GLN A 122 4.37 19.81 -16.01
N ALA A 123 4.60 20.09 -14.70
CA ALA A 123 5.64 21.02 -14.28
C ALA A 123 7.07 20.47 -14.52
N ALA A 124 7.23 19.17 -14.69
CA ALA A 124 8.52 18.55 -14.94
C ALA A 124 8.90 18.64 -16.43
N PRO A 125 10.21 18.69 -16.78
CA PRO A 125 10.67 18.68 -18.17
C PRO A 125 10.12 17.47 -18.92
N GLY A 126 9.45 17.71 -20.06
CA GLY A 126 8.83 16.65 -20.89
C GLY A 126 7.48 16.12 -20.38
N GLY A 127 6.98 16.62 -19.24
CA GLY A 127 5.72 16.21 -18.65
C GLY A 127 4.47 16.79 -19.34
N ASN A 128 4.61 17.82 -20.15
CA ASN A 128 3.51 18.52 -20.84
C ASN A 128 2.66 17.63 -21.78
N ARG A 129 3.17 16.46 -22.18
CA ARG A 129 2.43 15.46 -22.96
C ARG A 129 1.54 14.54 -22.14
N ILE A 130 1.67 14.56 -20.80
CA ILE A 130 0.86 13.74 -19.89
C ILE A 130 -0.41 14.54 -19.59
N ASN A 131 -1.55 14.04 -20.06
CA ASN A 131 -2.84 14.75 -19.93
C ASN A 131 -3.98 13.86 -19.37
N GLN A 132 -3.69 12.60 -19.07
CA GLN A 132 -4.66 11.65 -18.53
C GLN A 132 -4.04 10.77 -17.45
N ILE A 133 -4.85 10.36 -16.49
CA ILE A 133 -4.46 9.48 -15.40
C ILE A 133 -5.47 8.35 -15.29
N MET A 134 -4.98 7.15 -15.02
CA MET A 134 -5.79 5.99 -14.68
C MET A 134 -5.25 5.39 -13.38
N TRP A 135 -6.06 5.44 -12.34
CA TRP A 135 -5.70 4.88 -11.03
C TRP A 135 -5.73 3.35 -11.03
N SER A 136 -4.86 2.76 -10.22
CA SER A 136 -4.74 1.32 -10.02
C SER A 136 -4.41 1.03 -8.57
N ALA A 137 -4.86 -0.11 -8.06
CA ALA A 137 -4.61 -0.51 -6.67
C ALA A 137 -3.19 -1.06 -6.43
N SER A 138 -2.47 -1.42 -7.50
CA SER A 138 -1.11 -1.95 -7.42
C SER A 138 -0.31 -1.67 -8.69
N GLY A 139 1.03 -1.78 -8.62
CA GLY A 139 1.90 -1.68 -9.78
C GLY A 139 1.58 -2.73 -10.85
N SER A 140 1.28 -3.95 -10.46
CA SER A 140 0.89 -5.04 -11.38
C SER A 140 -0.38 -4.70 -12.15
N GLU A 141 -1.39 -4.15 -11.48
CA GLU A 141 -2.62 -3.68 -12.13
C GLU A 141 -2.35 -2.49 -13.06
N ALA A 142 -1.49 -1.57 -12.68
CA ALA A 142 -1.10 -0.44 -13.52
C ALA A 142 -0.43 -0.91 -14.82
N VAL A 143 0.49 -1.87 -14.74
CA VAL A 143 1.13 -2.49 -15.93
C VAL A 143 0.07 -3.18 -16.79
N GLN A 144 -0.85 -3.93 -16.21
CA GLN A 144 -1.93 -4.60 -16.94
C GLN A 144 -2.83 -3.61 -17.69
N LYS A 145 -3.22 -2.50 -17.05
CA LYS A 145 -3.98 -1.41 -17.68
C LYS A 145 -3.19 -0.73 -18.80
N ALA A 146 -1.88 -0.53 -18.62
CA ALA A 146 -1.01 0.01 -19.67
C ALA A 146 -0.93 -0.91 -20.89
N LEU A 147 -0.83 -2.22 -20.69
CA LEU A 147 -0.85 -3.20 -21.78
C LEU A 147 -2.19 -3.19 -22.52
N TRP A 148 -3.31 -3.12 -21.82
CA TRP A 148 -4.63 -3.00 -22.46
C TRP A 148 -4.75 -1.72 -23.29
N ALA A 149 -4.26 -0.60 -22.77
CA ALA A 149 -4.24 0.65 -23.49
C ALA A 149 -3.38 0.56 -24.78
N ALA A 150 -2.20 -0.06 -24.70
CA ALA A 150 -1.30 -0.26 -25.84
C ALA A 150 -1.95 -1.14 -26.93
N ILE A 151 -2.56 -2.27 -26.55
CA ILE A 151 -3.28 -3.16 -27.47
C ILE A 151 -4.46 -2.44 -28.13
N LYS A 152 -5.20 -1.65 -27.35
CA LYS A 152 -6.33 -0.87 -27.89
C LYS A 152 -5.88 0.22 -28.85
N TYR A 153 -4.73 0.84 -28.58
CA TYR A 153 -4.16 1.90 -29.44
C TYR A 153 -3.61 1.36 -30.76
N GLN A 154 -3.07 0.14 -30.77
CA GLN A 154 -2.55 -0.52 -31.97
C GLN A 154 -3.19 -1.91 -32.17
N PRO A 155 -4.44 -1.95 -32.66
CA PRO A 155 -5.11 -3.21 -32.95
C PRO A 155 -4.33 -4.05 -33.95
N GLY A 156 -4.21 -5.35 -33.70
CA GLY A 156 -3.49 -6.30 -34.55
C GLY A 156 -2.01 -6.47 -34.23
N LYS A 157 -1.48 -5.78 -33.22
CA LYS A 157 -0.18 -6.09 -32.60
C LYS A 157 -0.42 -6.82 -31.29
N ASP A 158 -0.20 -8.12 -31.31
CA ASP A 158 -0.46 -9.05 -30.20
C ASP A 158 0.80 -9.58 -29.52
N MET A 159 1.99 -9.17 -30.01
CA MET A 159 3.28 -9.45 -29.35
C MET A 159 3.85 -8.19 -28.70
N ILE A 160 4.27 -8.33 -27.45
CA ILE A 160 4.89 -7.33 -26.61
C ILE A 160 6.32 -7.77 -26.31
#